data_326527ab5954e87648b0631a2d221589
#
_entry.id   326527ab5954e87648b0631a2d221589
#
_cell.length_a   1.000
_cell.length_b   1.000
_cell.length_c   1.000
_cell.angle_alpha   90.00
_cell.angle_beta   90.00
_cell.angle_gamma   90.00
#
_symmetry.space_group_name_H-M   'P 1'
#
loop_
_entity.id
_entity.type
_entity.pdbx_description
1 polymer ?
#
loop_
_entity_poly.entity_id
_entity_poly.type
_entity_poly.pdbx_seq_one_letter_code
_entity_poly.pdbx_strand_id
1 'polypeptide(L)'
;AIYAEARQLLDWNARNPFCAQCGQPTLSVNGGFKRTCPPKDLARTNSKSSSGVTNALSNVPEPPTDETARPPCATRKGVSNLSFPRTDPTVIMAVVNHAGDKILLGRSKRFPPYWYSTLAGFAEPAESIEEAVRREVYEESGILVGRVVIHSTQPWPYPANLMIGAVGQSIPEGEVIDLGNDPELEDAKWYSFEEVREALRVGTSGIGEEAGKDWKEGGLRLPPHTAIANQIITSVVCNGFVSGVPKM
;
A
#
# COMPACT_ATOMS: atom_id res chain seq x y z
N ALA A 1 -10.39 2.83 -10.97
CA ALA A 1 -10.36 1.36 -10.85
C ALA A 1 -9.68 0.72 -12.07
N ILE A 2 -10.21 0.84 -13.31
CA ILE A 2 -9.72 0.17 -14.54
C ILE A 2 -8.21 0.37 -14.77
N TYR A 3 -7.71 1.60 -14.65
CA TYR A 3 -6.27 1.89 -14.82
C TYR A 3 -5.41 1.15 -13.77
N ALA A 4 -5.82 1.17 -12.52
CA ALA A 4 -5.10 0.50 -11.44
C ALA A 4 -5.04 -1.01 -11.64
N GLU A 5 -6.17 -1.62 -11.99
CA GLU A 5 -6.28 -3.05 -12.27
C GLU A 5 -5.41 -3.45 -13.47
N ALA A 6 -5.53 -2.73 -14.58
CA ALA A 6 -4.74 -2.98 -15.77
C ALA A 6 -3.22 -2.88 -15.49
N ARG A 7 -2.79 -1.84 -14.77
CA ARG A 7 -1.38 -1.65 -14.42
C ARG A 7 -0.85 -2.80 -13.56
N GLN A 8 -1.59 -3.21 -12.53
CA GLN A 8 -1.18 -4.32 -11.66
C GLN A 8 -1.12 -5.65 -12.40
N LEU A 9 -2.12 -5.96 -13.21
CA LEU A 9 -2.17 -7.22 -13.98
C LEU A 9 -1.07 -7.28 -15.04
N LEU A 10 -0.80 -6.20 -15.75
CA LEU A 10 0.27 -6.14 -16.75
C LEU A 10 1.64 -6.30 -16.10
N ASP A 11 1.92 -5.56 -15.02
CA ASP A 11 3.18 -5.67 -14.27
C ASP A 11 3.37 -7.09 -13.72
N TRP A 12 2.34 -7.67 -13.09
CA TRP A 12 2.43 -9.01 -12.53
C TRP A 12 2.65 -10.07 -13.61
N ASN A 13 1.94 -10.02 -14.74
CA ASN A 13 2.13 -10.96 -15.84
C ASN A 13 3.53 -10.87 -16.44
N ALA A 14 4.10 -9.67 -16.56
CA ALA A 14 5.45 -9.45 -17.06
C ALA A 14 6.53 -10.00 -16.11
N ARG A 15 6.33 -9.86 -14.79
CA ARG A 15 7.31 -10.27 -13.78
C ARG A 15 7.22 -11.74 -13.38
N ASN A 16 6.14 -12.44 -13.71
CA ASN A 16 5.90 -13.82 -13.29
C ASN A 16 5.74 -14.81 -14.47
N PRO A 17 6.60 -14.74 -15.50
CA PRO A 17 6.49 -15.61 -16.67
C PRO A 17 6.87 -17.05 -16.37
N PHE A 18 7.57 -17.32 -15.27
CA PHE A 18 8.06 -18.65 -14.91
C PHE A 18 7.44 -19.19 -13.64
N CYS A 19 7.35 -20.50 -13.55
CA CYS A 19 6.91 -21.19 -12.34
C CYS A 19 8.00 -21.11 -11.26
N ALA A 20 7.67 -20.59 -10.10
CA ALA A 20 8.60 -20.46 -8.98
C ALA A 20 9.15 -21.82 -8.47
N GLN A 21 8.41 -22.92 -8.69
CA GLN A 21 8.81 -24.24 -8.23
C GLN A 21 9.73 -24.98 -9.21
N CYS A 22 9.47 -24.92 -10.52
CA CYS A 22 10.21 -25.72 -11.51
C CYS A 22 10.93 -24.89 -12.57
N GLY A 23 10.85 -23.56 -12.52
CA GLY A 23 11.51 -22.67 -13.47
C GLY A 23 10.95 -22.68 -14.90
N GLN A 24 9.93 -23.52 -15.18
CA GLN A 24 9.36 -23.60 -16.52
C GLN A 24 8.37 -22.45 -16.79
N PRO A 25 8.22 -22.01 -18.05
CA PRO A 25 7.26 -20.98 -18.41
C PRO A 25 5.84 -21.32 -17.97
N THR A 26 5.15 -20.35 -17.40
CA THR A 26 3.74 -20.45 -17.02
C THR A 26 2.84 -20.00 -18.17
N LEU A 27 1.61 -20.50 -18.18
CA LEU A 27 0.57 -20.08 -19.11
C LEU A 27 -0.35 -19.07 -18.43
N SER A 28 -0.60 -17.93 -19.08
CA SER A 28 -1.61 -16.98 -18.66
C SER A 28 -3.01 -17.53 -18.97
N VAL A 29 -3.88 -17.53 -17.97
CA VAL A 29 -5.25 -18.06 -18.07
C VAL A 29 -6.25 -17.07 -17.46
N ASN A 30 -7.53 -17.33 -17.60
CA ASN A 30 -8.62 -16.47 -17.09
C ASN A 30 -8.47 -14.99 -17.54
N GLY A 31 -8.18 -14.77 -18.84
CA GLY A 31 -8.04 -13.40 -19.36
C GLY A 31 -6.87 -12.60 -18.78
N GLY A 32 -5.83 -13.27 -18.26
CA GLY A 32 -4.67 -12.61 -17.63
C GLY A 32 -4.75 -12.50 -16.11
N PHE A 33 -5.86 -12.88 -15.49
CA PHE A 33 -6.03 -12.80 -14.04
C PHE A 33 -5.36 -13.94 -13.27
N LYS A 34 -4.89 -14.98 -13.93
CA LYS A 34 -4.21 -16.12 -13.32
C LYS A 34 -3.10 -16.64 -14.22
N ARG A 35 -2.16 -17.35 -13.62
CA ARG A 35 -1.16 -18.13 -14.37
C ARG A 35 -1.13 -19.55 -13.84
N THR A 36 -0.78 -20.49 -14.70
CA THR A 36 -0.69 -21.91 -14.37
C THR A 36 0.61 -22.52 -14.90
N CYS A 37 1.11 -23.56 -14.24
CA CYS A 37 2.24 -24.37 -14.71
C CYS A 37 1.70 -25.59 -15.47
N PRO A 38 1.60 -25.56 -16.81
CA PRO A 38 1.00 -26.66 -17.56
C PRO A 38 1.89 -27.92 -17.56
N PRO A 39 1.32 -29.14 -17.68
CA PRO A 39 2.09 -30.38 -17.73
C PRO A 39 2.83 -30.58 -19.05
N LYS A 40 2.46 -29.85 -20.09
CA LYS A 40 3.07 -29.86 -21.42
C LYS A 40 3.26 -28.43 -21.91
N ASP A 41 4.10 -28.26 -22.92
CA ASP A 41 4.33 -26.94 -23.55
C ASP A 41 3.17 -26.56 -24.48
N LEU A 42 1.99 -26.33 -23.91
CA LEU A 42 0.78 -25.90 -24.62
C LEU A 42 0.77 -24.39 -24.98
N ALA A 43 1.78 -23.64 -24.55
CA ALA A 43 1.82 -22.19 -24.73
C ALA A 43 1.85 -21.75 -26.21
N ARG A 44 2.28 -22.63 -27.13
CA ARG A 44 2.36 -22.34 -28.57
C ARG A 44 1.13 -22.73 -29.40
N THR A 45 0.36 -23.70 -28.95
CA THR A 45 -0.82 -24.18 -29.75
C THR A 45 -1.94 -23.14 -29.76
N ASN A 46 -2.05 -22.30 -28.72
CA ASN A 46 -3.10 -21.28 -28.65
C ASN A 46 -2.68 -19.94 -29.27
N SER A 47 -1.40 -19.72 -29.61
CA SER A 47 -0.93 -18.45 -30.21
C SER A 47 -1.24 -18.34 -31.71
N LYS A 48 -1.63 -19.45 -32.37
CA LYS A 48 -2.01 -19.43 -33.79
C LYS A 48 -3.42 -18.88 -34.05
N SER A 49 -4.23 -18.67 -33.02
CA SER A 49 -5.62 -18.24 -33.19
C SER A 49 -5.96 -16.87 -32.57
N SER A 50 -5.03 -16.18 -31.95
CA SER A 50 -5.27 -14.81 -31.45
C SER A 50 -4.20 -13.84 -31.94
N SER A 51 -4.65 -13.01 -32.84
CA SER A 51 -3.95 -11.85 -33.40
C SER A 51 -3.03 -11.10 -32.42
N GLY A 52 -1.74 -11.13 -32.70
CA GLY A 52 -0.79 -10.00 -32.76
C GLY A 52 -0.47 -9.14 -31.55
N VAL A 53 -1.17 -9.22 -30.42
CA VAL A 53 -0.99 -8.26 -29.32
C VAL A 53 -0.12 -8.81 -28.16
N THR A 54 0.06 -10.12 -28.07
CA THR A 54 0.74 -10.74 -26.91
C THR A 54 2.27 -10.72 -26.98
N ASN A 55 2.87 -10.49 -28.14
CA ASN A 55 4.33 -10.59 -28.33
C ASN A 55 5.08 -9.25 -28.19
N ALA A 56 4.40 -8.12 -28.14
CA ALA A 56 5.06 -6.82 -28.13
C ALA A 56 5.52 -6.35 -26.73
N LEU A 57 5.06 -6.98 -25.67
CA LEU A 57 5.34 -6.56 -24.28
C LEU A 57 6.20 -7.54 -23.48
N SER A 58 6.56 -8.70 -24.03
CA SER A 58 7.41 -9.66 -23.31
C SER A 58 8.77 -9.81 -23.98
N ASN A 59 9.81 -9.27 -23.37
CA ASN A 59 11.20 -9.65 -23.60
C ASN A 59 11.50 -11.06 -23.02
N VAL A 60 10.50 -11.93 -22.96
CA VAL A 60 10.66 -13.29 -22.45
C VAL A 60 11.13 -14.16 -23.62
N PRO A 61 12.27 -14.87 -23.49
CA PRO A 61 12.71 -15.83 -24.49
C PRO A 61 11.57 -16.82 -24.82
N GLU A 62 11.36 -17.10 -26.10
CA GLU A 62 10.37 -18.10 -26.50
C GLU A 62 10.70 -19.43 -25.81
N PRO A 63 9.71 -20.09 -25.18
CA PRO A 63 9.92 -21.41 -24.60
C PRO A 63 10.30 -22.42 -25.69
N PRO A 64 11.08 -23.46 -25.36
CA PRO A 64 11.49 -24.47 -26.30
C PRO A 64 10.29 -25.12 -26.99
N THR A 65 10.45 -25.45 -28.25
CA THR A 65 9.40 -25.83 -29.20
C THR A 65 8.88 -27.25 -29.06
N ASP A 66 9.36 -28.02 -28.09
CA ASP A 66 9.04 -29.45 -27.95
C ASP A 66 7.72 -29.68 -27.20
N GLU A 67 6.84 -30.47 -27.77
CA GLU A 67 5.61 -30.99 -27.12
C GLU A 67 5.93 -31.98 -25.98
N THR A 68 7.17 -32.02 -25.52
CA THR A 68 7.65 -32.95 -24.51
C THR A 68 7.00 -32.69 -23.15
N ALA A 69 6.76 -33.75 -22.41
CA ALA A 69 6.30 -33.67 -21.04
C ALA A 69 7.27 -32.87 -20.22
N ARG A 70 6.80 -31.85 -19.52
CA ARG A 70 7.60 -31.04 -18.59
C ARG A 70 8.01 -31.85 -17.36
N PRO A 71 9.13 -31.52 -16.71
CA PRO A 71 9.54 -32.20 -15.48
C PRO A 71 8.43 -32.14 -14.42
N PRO A 72 8.39 -33.11 -13.51
CA PRO A 72 7.43 -33.09 -12.40
C PRO A 72 7.49 -31.75 -11.64
N CYS A 73 6.32 -31.21 -11.29
CA CYS A 73 6.25 -29.96 -10.54
C CYS A 73 5.25 -30.09 -9.38
N ALA A 74 5.68 -29.70 -8.18
CA ALA A 74 4.85 -29.78 -6.99
C ALA A 74 3.58 -28.91 -7.08
N THR A 75 3.62 -27.77 -7.80
CA THR A 75 2.44 -26.91 -8.00
C THR A 75 1.29 -27.65 -8.68
N ARG A 76 1.58 -28.61 -9.56
CA ARG A 76 0.56 -29.41 -10.25
C ARG A 76 -0.10 -30.48 -9.37
N LYS A 77 0.47 -30.76 -8.19
CA LYS A 77 -0.02 -31.72 -7.20
C LYS A 77 -0.66 -31.05 -5.98
N GLY A 78 -0.60 -29.73 -5.89
CA GLY A 78 -1.16 -28.95 -4.80
C GLY A 78 -2.68 -28.77 -4.93
N VAL A 79 -3.25 -28.05 -3.97
CA VAL A 79 -4.70 -27.72 -3.95
C VAL A 79 -5.12 -26.94 -5.19
N SER A 80 -4.22 -26.09 -5.73
CA SER A 80 -4.45 -25.35 -6.97
C SER A 80 -3.14 -25.16 -7.71
N ASN A 81 -3.18 -25.35 -9.04
CA ASN A 81 -2.06 -25.03 -9.94
C ASN A 81 -2.15 -23.58 -10.46
N LEU A 82 -2.95 -22.74 -9.83
CA LEU A 82 -3.10 -21.33 -10.20
C LEU A 82 -2.23 -20.46 -9.33
N SER A 83 -1.48 -19.55 -9.94
CA SER A 83 -0.87 -18.41 -9.28
C SER A 83 -1.71 -17.16 -9.51
N PHE A 84 -1.77 -16.31 -8.49
CA PHE A 84 -2.63 -15.13 -8.41
C PHE A 84 -1.78 -13.86 -8.46
N PRO A 85 -2.30 -12.75 -9.00
CA PRO A 85 -1.68 -11.44 -8.83
C PRO A 85 -1.50 -11.14 -7.35
N ARG A 86 -0.34 -10.58 -7.00
CA ARG A 86 -0.11 -10.16 -5.63
C ARG A 86 -0.86 -8.86 -5.33
N THR A 87 -1.25 -8.71 -4.09
CA THR A 87 -1.68 -7.45 -3.49
C THR A 87 -0.92 -7.32 -2.18
N ASP A 88 -0.15 -6.26 -2.03
CA ASP A 88 0.70 -6.04 -0.86
C ASP A 88 -0.10 -5.22 0.16
N PRO A 89 -0.45 -5.78 1.34
CA PRO A 89 -1.15 -5.04 2.38
C PRO A 89 -0.21 -3.98 2.97
N THR A 90 -0.68 -2.73 3.02
CA THR A 90 0.06 -1.60 3.57
C THR A 90 -0.84 -0.86 4.52
N VAL A 91 -0.47 -0.76 5.79
CA VAL A 91 -1.22 0.03 6.76
C VAL A 91 -0.88 1.51 6.60
N ILE A 92 -1.88 2.37 6.78
CA ILE A 92 -1.72 3.83 6.82
C ILE A 92 -2.60 4.36 7.94
N MET A 93 -2.01 5.09 8.89
CA MET A 93 -2.71 5.34 10.13
C MET A 93 -2.63 6.79 10.63
N ALA A 94 -3.77 7.35 11.01
CA ALA A 94 -3.83 8.53 11.85
C ALA A 94 -3.65 8.11 13.31
N VAL A 95 -2.60 8.57 13.94
CA VAL A 95 -2.36 8.33 15.38
C VAL A 95 -2.78 9.57 16.17
N VAL A 96 -3.72 9.38 17.08
CA VAL A 96 -4.23 10.43 17.97
C VAL A 96 -3.58 10.27 19.33
N ASN A 97 -3.24 11.36 19.96
CA ASN A 97 -2.72 11.33 21.33
C ASN A 97 -3.78 10.83 22.33
N HIS A 98 -3.36 10.45 23.52
CA HIS A 98 -4.26 9.94 24.56
C HIS A 98 -5.38 10.93 24.92
N ALA A 99 -5.07 12.22 24.97
CA ALA A 99 -6.04 13.27 25.25
C ALA A 99 -7.09 13.45 24.14
N GLY A 100 -6.78 13.02 22.90
CA GLY A 100 -7.72 13.09 21.76
C GLY A 100 -7.81 14.47 21.10
N ASP A 101 -6.78 15.30 21.24
CA ASP A 101 -6.75 16.68 20.72
C ASP A 101 -5.60 16.96 19.73
N LYS A 102 -4.69 16.00 19.56
CA LYS A 102 -3.56 16.07 18.61
C LYS A 102 -3.46 14.83 17.75
N ILE A 103 -2.87 15.01 16.57
CA ILE A 103 -2.56 13.93 15.62
C ILE A 103 -1.06 13.94 15.33
N LEU A 104 -0.47 12.75 15.26
CA LEU A 104 0.90 12.55 14.84
C LEU A 104 0.98 12.59 13.32
N LEU A 105 1.87 13.41 12.78
CA LEU A 105 2.19 13.46 11.38
C LEU A 105 3.69 13.37 11.20
N GLY A 106 4.11 12.63 10.17
CA GLY A 106 5.50 12.41 9.79
C GLY A 106 5.86 13.05 8.46
N ARG A 107 7.14 13.36 8.29
CA ARG A 107 7.70 13.86 7.03
C ARG A 107 8.89 13.02 6.61
N SER A 108 8.79 12.39 5.45
CA SER A 108 9.93 11.72 4.82
C SER A 108 10.91 12.74 4.24
N LYS A 109 12.20 12.41 4.17
CA LYS A 109 13.25 13.20 3.49
C LYS A 109 12.94 13.52 2.02
N ARG A 110 12.05 12.74 1.39
CA ARG A 110 11.63 12.90 -0.02
C ARG A 110 10.50 13.89 -0.20
N PHE A 111 9.86 14.31 0.89
CA PHE A 111 8.73 15.23 0.83
C PHE A 111 9.22 16.70 0.76
N PRO A 112 8.48 17.57 0.07
CA PRO A 112 8.81 18.98 0.05
C PRO A 112 8.70 19.58 1.47
N PRO A 113 9.32 20.74 1.70
CA PRO A 113 9.22 21.43 2.99
C PRO A 113 7.76 21.61 3.44
N TYR A 114 7.53 21.48 4.75
CA TYR A 114 6.23 21.64 5.40
C TYR A 114 5.16 20.60 5.01
N TRP A 115 5.46 19.66 4.12
CA TRP A 115 4.54 18.62 3.68
C TRP A 115 4.65 17.38 4.59
N TYR A 116 3.58 17.08 5.32
CA TYR A 116 3.47 15.97 6.26
C TYR A 116 2.32 15.05 5.89
N SER A 117 2.41 13.82 6.29
CA SER A 117 1.37 12.82 6.10
C SER A 117 1.22 11.96 7.35
N THR A 118 0.21 11.10 7.34
CA THR A 118 0.13 9.98 8.26
C THR A 118 1.26 8.99 7.99
N LEU A 119 1.68 8.25 9.02
CA LEU A 119 2.64 7.15 8.90
C LEU A 119 2.04 6.01 8.10
N ALA A 120 2.89 5.21 7.45
CA ALA A 120 2.44 4.08 6.64
C ALA A 120 3.58 3.09 6.39
N GLY A 121 3.29 1.79 6.52
CA GLY A 121 4.23 0.73 6.22
C GLY A 121 3.59 -0.58 5.81
N PHE A 122 4.37 -1.57 5.41
CA PHE A 122 3.87 -2.86 4.98
C PHE A 122 3.48 -3.74 6.16
N ALA A 123 2.37 -4.47 6.02
CA ALA A 123 2.08 -5.56 6.96
C ALA A 123 2.98 -6.76 6.64
N GLU A 124 3.56 -7.36 7.68
CA GLU A 124 4.40 -8.53 7.57
C GLU A 124 3.57 -9.83 7.49
N PRO A 125 4.14 -10.94 6.97
CA PRO A 125 3.45 -12.22 6.91
C PRO A 125 2.92 -12.67 8.28
N ALA A 126 1.64 -13.05 8.32
CA ALA A 126 0.92 -13.49 9.51
C ALA A 126 0.69 -12.42 10.59
N GLU A 127 0.91 -11.16 10.29
CA GLU A 127 0.62 -10.03 11.16
C GLU A 127 -0.84 -9.57 10.99
N SER A 128 -1.53 -9.24 12.06
CA SER A 128 -2.83 -8.57 11.99
C SER A 128 -2.65 -7.08 11.63
N ILE A 129 -3.70 -6.44 11.15
CA ILE A 129 -3.67 -5.01 10.81
C ILE A 129 -3.35 -4.16 12.04
N GLU A 130 -3.90 -4.52 13.20
CA GLU A 130 -3.68 -3.82 14.46
C GLU A 130 -2.23 -3.96 14.94
N GLU A 131 -1.61 -5.13 14.74
CA GLU A 131 -0.20 -5.37 15.04
C GLU A 131 0.72 -4.61 14.10
N ALA A 132 0.44 -4.65 12.79
CA ALA A 132 1.16 -3.86 11.80
C ALA A 132 1.15 -2.36 12.12
N VAL A 133 -0.02 -1.81 12.47
CA VAL A 133 -0.15 -0.40 12.88
C VAL A 133 0.72 -0.10 14.10
N ARG A 134 0.69 -0.94 15.14
CA ARG A 134 1.48 -0.71 16.36
C ARG A 134 2.98 -0.79 16.09
N ARG A 135 3.41 -1.76 15.29
CA ARG A 135 4.82 -1.96 14.93
C ARG A 135 5.34 -0.79 14.11
N GLU A 136 4.69 -0.45 13.00
CA GLU A 136 5.11 0.63 12.12
C GLU A 136 5.18 1.98 12.86
N VAL A 137 4.15 2.31 13.65
CA VAL A 137 4.16 3.56 14.43
C VAL A 137 5.31 3.58 15.42
N TYR A 138 5.60 2.45 16.08
CA TYR A 138 6.71 2.37 17.00
C TYR A 138 8.07 2.45 16.29
N GLU A 139 8.25 1.75 15.18
CA GLU A 139 9.48 1.75 14.40
C GLU A 139 9.79 3.14 13.84
N GLU A 140 8.80 3.81 13.23
CA GLU A 140 8.97 5.12 12.61
C GLU A 140 9.04 6.28 13.62
N SER A 141 8.40 6.17 14.79
CA SER A 141 8.23 7.32 15.69
C SER A 141 8.43 7.08 17.18
N GLY A 142 8.63 5.85 17.62
CA GLY A 142 8.74 5.49 19.04
C GLY A 142 7.41 5.53 19.81
N ILE A 143 6.31 5.94 19.19
CA ILE A 143 5.01 6.08 19.83
C ILE A 143 4.38 4.72 20.10
N LEU A 144 3.87 4.54 21.33
CA LEU A 144 3.15 3.33 21.72
C LEU A 144 1.64 3.48 21.50
N VAL A 145 1.10 2.67 20.60
CA VAL A 145 -0.32 2.66 20.25
C VAL A 145 -1.05 1.57 20.99
N GLY A 146 -2.11 1.93 21.68
CA GLY A 146 -3.01 0.99 22.35
C GLY A 146 -4.12 0.50 21.41
N ARG A 147 -5.20 1.26 21.36
CA ARG A 147 -6.37 0.96 20.53
C ARG A 147 -6.14 1.28 19.06
N VAL A 148 -6.56 0.37 18.19
CA VAL A 148 -6.56 0.55 16.74
C VAL A 148 -7.95 0.24 16.18
N VAL A 149 -8.42 1.04 15.23
CA VAL A 149 -9.70 0.84 14.53
C VAL A 149 -9.46 1.00 13.03
N ILE A 150 -9.88 0.01 12.24
CA ILE A 150 -9.82 0.07 10.78
C ILE A 150 -10.85 1.08 10.28
N HIS A 151 -10.42 1.95 9.36
CA HIS A 151 -11.25 3.03 8.82
C HIS A 151 -11.75 2.73 7.40
N SER A 152 -10.83 2.55 6.44
CA SER A 152 -11.14 2.42 5.02
C SER A 152 -9.99 1.79 4.25
N THR A 153 -10.18 1.53 2.95
CA THR A 153 -9.13 1.02 2.09
C THR A 153 -9.03 1.81 0.80
N GLN A 154 -7.83 1.87 0.22
CA GLN A 154 -7.58 2.45 -1.10
C GLN A 154 -6.59 1.60 -1.88
N PRO A 155 -6.95 1.09 -3.09
CA PRO A 155 -5.98 0.49 -3.99
C PRO A 155 -4.90 1.51 -4.39
N TRP A 156 -3.64 1.10 -4.26
CA TRP A 156 -2.48 1.91 -4.62
C TRP A 156 -1.58 1.12 -5.57
N PRO A 157 -1.75 1.27 -6.90
CA PRO A 157 -1.14 0.39 -7.91
C PRO A 157 0.34 0.74 -8.19
N TYR A 158 1.13 1.03 -7.16
CA TYR A 158 2.53 1.41 -7.25
C TYR A 158 3.39 0.66 -6.22
N PRO A 159 3.75 -0.64 -6.45
CA PRO A 159 3.38 -1.46 -7.62
C PRO A 159 2.03 -2.18 -7.48
N ALA A 160 1.62 -2.62 -6.31
CA ALA A 160 0.45 -3.49 -6.11
C ALA A 160 -0.14 -3.39 -4.69
N ASN A 161 -0.07 -2.22 -4.06
CA ASN A 161 -0.45 -2.04 -2.67
C ASN A 161 -1.98 -1.91 -2.51
N LEU A 162 -2.48 -2.45 -1.42
CA LEU A 162 -3.78 -2.09 -0.85
C LEU A 162 -3.52 -1.32 0.44
N MET A 163 -3.75 -0.01 0.40
CA MET A 163 -3.67 0.82 1.59
C MET A 163 -4.86 0.50 2.51
N ILE A 164 -4.57 0.12 3.74
CA ILE A 164 -5.56 -0.19 4.78
C ILE A 164 -5.47 0.92 5.82
N GLY A 165 -6.45 1.82 5.77
CA GLY A 165 -6.55 2.98 6.63
C GLY A 165 -6.99 2.60 8.03
N ALA A 166 -6.29 3.09 9.05
CA ALA A 166 -6.59 2.87 10.45
C ALA A 166 -6.49 4.16 11.26
N VAL A 167 -7.12 4.16 12.42
CA VAL A 167 -6.95 5.19 13.45
C VAL A 167 -6.43 4.49 14.70
N GLY A 168 -5.26 4.94 15.17
CA GLY A 168 -4.64 4.50 16.41
C GLY A 168 -4.74 5.56 17.50
N GLN A 169 -4.85 5.14 18.76
CA GLN A 169 -4.75 6.06 19.91
C GLN A 169 -3.53 5.67 20.74
N SER A 170 -2.68 6.66 21.06
CA SER A 170 -1.53 6.42 21.92
C SER A 170 -1.95 6.08 23.35
N ILE A 171 -1.07 5.39 24.08
CA ILE A 171 -1.20 5.25 25.52
C ILE A 171 -0.49 6.44 26.21
N PRO A 172 -0.88 6.81 27.45
CA PRO A 172 -0.34 8.01 28.14
C PRO A 172 1.18 8.05 28.24
N GLU A 173 1.79 6.89 28.52
CA GLU A 173 3.24 6.77 28.73
C GLU A 173 4.02 6.63 27.42
N GLY A 174 3.33 6.56 26.28
CA GLY A 174 3.89 6.23 24.97
C GLY A 174 3.86 7.37 23.97
N GLU A 175 3.88 8.64 24.39
CA GLU A 175 3.74 9.82 23.50
C GLU A 175 5.06 10.53 23.16
N VAL A 176 6.17 10.00 23.63
CA VAL A 176 7.50 10.59 23.36
C VAL A 176 7.95 10.15 21.98
N ILE A 177 8.16 11.13 21.08
CA ILE A 177 8.65 10.86 19.73
C ILE A 177 10.14 10.52 19.79
N ASP A 178 10.50 9.37 19.22
CA ASP A 178 11.87 8.93 19.01
C ASP A 178 12.02 8.38 17.57
N LEU A 179 12.81 9.08 16.75
CA LEU A 179 13.08 8.71 15.35
C LEU A 179 14.33 7.82 15.21
N GLY A 180 14.89 7.34 16.32
CA GLY A 180 16.12 6.55 16.32
C GLY A 180 15.95 5.06 15.98
N ASN A 181 14.73 4.53 16.04
CA ASN A 181 14.47 3.10 15.82
C ASN A 181 14.56 2.74 14.33
N ASP A 182 13.93 3.54 13.48
CA ASP A 182 14.05 3.44 12.02
C ASP A 182 14.16 4.84 11.40
N PRO A 183 15.31 5.22 10.81
CA PRO A 183 15.56 6.58 10.33
C PRO A 183 14.89 6.91 8.97
N GLU A 184 13.70 6.41 8.69
CA GLU A 184 12.96 6.69 7.45
C GLU A 184 12.38 8.11 7.44
N LEU A 185 11.91 8.59 8.58
CA LEU A 185 11.38 9.94 8.73
C LEU A 185 12.51 10.95 8.97
N GLU A 186 12.34 12.15 8.42
CA GLU A 186 13.18 13.31 8.74
C GLU A 186 12.66 14.07 9.97
N ASP A 187 11.34 14.08 10.14
CA ASP A 187 10.66 14.76 11.22
C ASP A 187 9.31 14.12 11.52
N ALA A 188 8.90 14.13 12.77
CA ALA A 188 7.55 13.78 13.20
C ALA A 188 7.11 14.69 14.34
N LYS A 189 5.84 15.11 14.31
CA LYS A 189 5.29 16.04 15.30
C LYS A 189 3.85 15.74 15.64
N TRP A 190 3.48 16.09 16.87
CA TRP A 190 2.11 16.21 17.29
C TRP A 190 1.55 17.58 16.89
N TYR A 191 0.56 17.56 15.98
CA TYR A 191 -0.18 18.77 15.58
C TYR A 191 -1.54 18.80 16.27
N SER A 192 -1.96 19.97 16.73
CA SER A 192 -3.32 20.14 17.24
C SER A 192 -4.37 19.94 16.13
N PHE A 193 -5.56 19.51 16.49
CA PHE A 193 -6.63 19.37 15.52
C PHE A 193 -6.99 20.70 14.84
N GLU A 194 -6.77 21.84 15.50
CA GLU A 194 -6.98 23.16 14.92
C GLU A 194 -5.99 23.48 13.80
N GLU A 195 -4.69 23.26 14.04
CA GLU A 195 -3.64 23.43 13.02
C GLU A 195 -3.91 22.54 11.79
N VAL A 196 -4.34 21.29 12.02
CA VAL A 196 -4.63 20.35 10.95
C VAL A 196 -5.90 20.74 10.17
N ARG A 197 -6.95 21.24 10.83
CA ARG A 197 -8.14 21.76 10.14
C ARG A 197 -7.80 22.93 9.24
N GLU A 198 -6.94 23.84 9.68
CA GLU A 198 -6.48 24.95 8.84
C GLU A 198 -5.66 24.43 7.66
N ALA A 199 -4.75 23.49 7.88
CA ALA A 199 -3.98 22.86 6.81
C ALA A 199 -4.85 22.12 5.79
N LEU A 200 -5.91 21.43 6.22
CA LEU A 200 -6.89 20.81 5.33
C LEU A 200 -7.61 21.84 4.46
N ARG A 201 -7.83 23.05 4.98
CA ARG A 201 -8.51 24.12 4.25
C ARG A 201 -7.63 24.77 3.18
N VAL A 202 -6.35 25.04 3.49
CA VAL A 202 -5.47 25.86 2.61
C VAL A 202 -4.22 25.15 2.13
N GLY A 203 -3.78 24.08 2.79
CA GLY A 203 -2.46 23.46 2.60
C GLY A 203 -2.48 22.10 1.88
N THR A 204 -3.60 21.65 1.34
CA THR A 204 -3.67 20.36 0.64
C THR A 204 -3.07 20.43 -0.77
N SER A 205 -2.17 19.50 -1.09
CA SER A 205 -1.54 19.44 -2.43
C SER A 205 -0.90 18.08 -2.69
N GLY A 206 -0.69 17.72 -3.95
CA GLY A 206 0.18 16.63 -4.35
C GLY A 206 1.65 16.93 -4.02
N ILE A 207 2.50 15.89 -3.98
CA ILE A 207 3.94 16.04 -3.65
C ILE A 207 4.69 16.93 -4.66
N GLY A 208 4.30 16.97 -5.91
CA GLY A 208 4.91 17.82 -6.95
C GLY A 208 4.14 19.09 -7.27
N GLU A 209 3.12 19.41 -6.49
CA GLU A 209 2.23 20.53 -6.73
C GLU A 209 2.52 21.69 -5.77
N GLU A 210 2.19 22.89 -6.21
CA GLU A 210 2.23 24.08 -5.33
C GLU A 210 1.10 24.01 -4.28
N ALA A 211 1.33 24.65 -3.15
CA ALA A 211 0.29 24.82 -2.14
C ALA A 211 -0.85 25.72 -2.64
N GLY A 212 -2.02 25.61 -2.02
CA GLY A 212 -3.17 26.47 -2.35
C GLY A 212 -2.83 27.97 -2.23
N LYS A 213 -3.57 28.82 -2.93
CA LYS A 213 -3.32 30.28 -2.99
C LYS A 213 -3.37 30.97 -1.62
N ASP A 214 -4.13 30.43 -0.68
CA ASP A 214 -4.28 30.96 0.67
C ASP A 214 -3.27 30.40 1.67
N TRP A 215 -2.42 29.45 1.22
CA TRP A 215 -1.37 28.88 2.05
C TRP A 215 -0.23 29.89 2.23
N LYS A 216 0.25 30.02 3.44
CA LYS A 216 1.39 30.88 3.77
C LYS A 216 2.63 30.02 4.01
N GLU A 217 3.79 30.52 3.57
CA GLU A 217 5.08 29.86 3.80
C GLU A 217 5.29 29.57 5.29
N GLY A 218 5.75 28.36 5.59
CA GLY A 218 5.87 27.87 6.97
C GLY A 218 4.65 27.12 7.50
N GLY A 219 3.50 27.23 6.82
CA GLY A 219 2.29 26.51 7.19
C GLY A 219 2.35 25.02 6.89
N LEU A 220 1.62 24.21 7.65
CA LEU A 220 1.50 22.77 7.44
C LEU A 220 0.85 22.48 6.07
N ARG A 221 1.44 21.53 5.32
CA ARG A 221 0.90 21.00 4.07
C ARG A 221 0.54 19.53 4.26
N LEU A 222 -0.56 19.11 3.63
CA LEU A 222 -1.12 17.77 3.76
C LEU A 222 -1.40 17.14 2.39
N PRO A 223 -1.52 15.80 2.30
CA PRO A 223 -1.92 15.10 1.08
C PRO A 223 -3.24 15.64 0.50
N PRO A 224 -3.44 15.51 -0.82
CA PRO A 224 -4.66 15.96 -1.48
C PRO A 224 -5.88 15.15 -1.00
N HIS A 225 -7.06 15.73 -1.13
CA HIS A 225 -8.33 15.12 -0.69
C HIS A 225 -8.64 13.76 -1.34
N THR A 226 -8.00 13.43 -2.46
CA THR A 226 -8.12 12.12 -3.14
C THR A 226 -7.31 11.02 -2.47
N ALA A 227 -6.36 11.36 -1.59
CA ALA A 227 -5.54 10.38 -0.88
C ALA A 227 -6.22 9.89 0.39
N ILE A 228 -6.12 8.60 0.67
CA ILE A 228 -6.66 7.99 1.89
C ILE A 228 -6.11 8.67 3.16
N ALA A 229 -4.84 9.10 3.17
CA ALA A 229 -4.25 9.84 4.28
C ALA A 229 -5.10 11.07 4.64
N ASN A 230 -5.47 11.90 3.64
CA ASN A 230 -6.32 13.06 3.86
C ASN A 230 -7.71 12.66 4.38
N GLN A 231 -8.31 11.59 3.85
CA GLN A 231 -9.63 11.11 4.27
C GLN A 231 -9.63 10.68 5.74
N ILE A 232 -8.58 9.96 6.18
CA ILE A 232 -8.45 9.53 7.57
C ILE A 232 -8.21 10.73 8.48
N ILE A 233 -7.31 11.65 8.10
CA ILE A 233 -7.06 12.89 8.85
C ILE A 233 -8.36 13.68 9.02
N THR A 234 -9.09 13.92 7.93
CA THR A 234 -10.37 14.64 7.96
C THR A 234 -11.39 13.95 8.86
N SER A 235 -11.50 12.63 8.77
CA SER A 235 -12.42 11.84 9.60
C SER A 235 -12.12 12.00 11.09
N VAL A 236 -10.85 12.04 11.46
CA VAL A 236 -10.42 12.20 12.86
C VAL A 236 -10.64 13.64 13.34
N VAL A 237 -10.10 14.64 12.63
CA VAL A 237 -10.04 16.00 13.15
C VAL A 237 -11.32 16.82 12.93
N CYS A 238 -12.14 16.46 11.93
CA CYS A 238 -13.36 17.17 11.61
C CYS A 238 -14.62 16.41 12.03
N ASN A 239 -14.65 15.09 11.90
CA ASN A 239 -15.85 14.27 12.07
C ASN A 239 -15.87 13.49 13.40
N GLY A 240 -14.82 13.61 14.23
CA GLY A 240 -14.78 12.99 15.55
C GLY A 240 -14.78 11.46 15.53
N PHE A 241 -14.20 10.84 14.51
CA PHE A 241 -14.21 9.38 14.33
C PHE A 241 -13.77 8.61 15.58
N VAL A 242 -12.85 9.16 16.37
CA VAL A 242 -12.37 8.54 17.62
C VAL A 242 -13.38 8.64 18.76
N SER A 243 -14.22 9.67 18.78
CA SER A 243 -15.19 9.92 19.87
C SER A 243 -16.45 9.04 19.81
N GLY A 244 -16.76 8.49 18.63
CA GLY A 244 -17.93 7.62 18.41
C GLY A 244 -17.70 6.14 18.67
N VAL A 245 -16.47 5.71 18.98
CA VAL A 245 -16.16 4.30 19.19
C VAL A 245 -16.23 3.98 20.69
N PRO A 246 -17.00 2.95 21.13
CA PRO A 246 -17.13 2.61 22.55
C PRO A 246 -15.76 2.44 23.22
N LYS A 247 -15.56 3.09 24.35
CA LYS A 247 -14.41 2.81 25.21
C LYS A 247 -14.62 1.39 25.76
N MET A 248 -13.73 0.46 25.37
CA MET A 248 -13.66 -0.86 26.04
C MET A 248 -13.04 -0.71 27.40
#